data_c5fe73ceaba5daf8af226fcc5856abaf
#
_entry.id   c5fe73ceaba5daf8af226fcc5856abaf
#
_cell.length_a   1.000
_cell.length_b   1.000
_cell.length_c   1.000
_cell.angle_alpha   90.00
_cell.angle_beta   90.00
_cell.angle_gamma   90.00
#
_symmetry.space_group_name_H-M   'P 1'
#
loop_
_entity.id
_entity.type
_entity.pdbx_description
1 polymer ?
#
loop_
_entity_poly.entity_id
_entity_poly.type
_entity_poly.pdbx_seq_one_letter_code
_entity_poly.pdbx_strand_id
1 'polypeptide(L)'
;MTTHIDRTLADLGLTLPAAAAPVAAYVPIVAVGDVLHLSGQLPFRDGTLVTGRLGETVSLEEGQEAAKLCGLMIVAQLKQHLGDLSRVRRIVKLGVFVNSTGDFTDQPKVANGASELMVALFGDAGRHARSAVGVPVLPLGAAVEIDAIVEVGEPLAG
;
A
#
# COMPACT_ATOMS: atom_id res chain seq x y z
N MET A 1 20.07 1.41 12.06
CA MET A 1 20.74 1.96 10.85
C MET A 1 19.71 2.46 9.87
N THR A 2 19.98 3.59 9.24
CA THR A 2 19.10 4.16 8.21
C THR A 2 19.32 3.44 6.90
N THR A 3 18.29 2.76 6.38
CA THR A 3 18.36 2.04 5.11
C THR A 3 18.27 2.99 3.91
N HIS A 4 18.55 2.48 2.70
CA HIS A 4 18.33 3.24 1.48
C HIS A 4 16.85 3.68 1.37
N ILE A 5 15.92 2.81 1.76
CA ILE A 5 14.48 3.10 1.71
C ILE A 5 14.11 4.19 2.71
N ASP A 6 14.68 4.17 3.90
CA ASP A 6 14.44 5.25 4.89
C ASP A 6 14.93 6.62 4.35
N ARG A 7 16.08 6.64 3.65
CA ARG A 7 16.58 7.85 2.99
C ARG A 7 15.66 8.30 1.88
N THR A 8 15.22 7.37 1.03
CA THR A 8 14.29 7.71 -0.07
C THR A 8 12.98 8.28 0.45
N LEU A 9 12.43 7.72 1.53
CA LEU A 9 11.24 8.28 2.18
C LEU A 9 11.48 9.73 2.62
N ALA A 10 12.61 9.98 3.27
CA ALA A 10 12.98 11.34 3.72
C ALA A 10 13.15 12.31 2.54
N ASP A 11 13.83 11.88 1.48
CA ASP A 11 14.05 12.70 0.27
C ASP A 11 12.73 13.03 -0.44
N LEU A 12 11.75 12.14 -0.37
CA LEU A 12 10.41 12.37 -0.90
C LEU A 12 9.49 13.14 0.07
N GLY A 13 9.98 13.50 1.25
CA GLY A 13 9.20 14.17 2.28
C GLY A 13 8.09 13.29 2.85
N LEU A 14 8.26 11.97 2.81
CA LEU A 14 7.28 11.00 3.28
C LEU A 14 7.64 10.46 4.64
N THR A 15 6.63 10.32 5.50
CA THR A 15 6.74 9.69 6.81
C THR A 15 5.83 8.47 6.84
N LEU A 16 6.37 7.33 7.30
CA LEU A 16 5.54 6.14 7.48
C LEU A 16 4.54 6.36 8.61
N PRO A 17 3.27 6.00 8.42
CA PRO A 17 2.29 5.99 9.50
C PRO A 17 2.65 4.91 10.54
N ALA A 18 2.04 4.99 11.70
CA ALA A 18 2.03 3.84 12.61
C ALA A 18 1.27 2.69 11.94
N ALA A 19 1.83 1.47 11.99
CA ALA A 19 1.18 0.31 11.42
C ALA A 19 -0.16 0.07 12.12
N ALA A 20 -1.25 0.05 11.35
CA ALA A 20 -2.59 -0.10 11.89
C ALA A 20 -2.79 -1.53 12.46
N ALA A 21 -3.41 -1.61 13.63
CA ALA A 21 -3.84 -2.89 14.18
C ALA A 21 -5.04 -3.44 13.40
N PRO A 22 -5.17 -4.77 13.25
CA PRO A 22 -6.33 -5.36 12.59
C PRO A 22 -7.61 -5.09 13.39
N VAL A 23 -8.70 -4.79 12.69
CA VAL A 23 -9.99 -4.47 13.30
C VAL A 23 -10.88 -5.71 13.52
N ALA A 24 -10.41 -6.90 13.18
CA ALA A 24 -11.17 -8.14 13.24
C ALA A 24 -10.27 -9.34 13.60
N ALA A 25 -10.81 -10.55 13.52
CA ALA A 25 -10.12 -11.79 13.88
C ALA A 25 -9.14 -12.27 12.82
N TYR A 26 -8.15 -11.43 12.46
CA TYR A 26 -7.08 -11.76 11.51
C TYR A 26 -5.78 -11.04 11.90
N VAL A 27 -4.70 -11.38 11.22
CA VAL A 27 -3.37 -10.76 11.39
C VAL A 27 -3.01 -9.92 10.16
N PRO A 28 -2.19 -8.86 10.30
CA PRO A 28 -1.83 -8.03 9.15
C PRO A 28 -0.92 -8.74 8.16
N ILE A 29 -0.10 -9.70 8.58
CA ILE A 29 0.85 -10.41 7.72
C ILE A 29 0.88 -11.89 8.08
N VAL A 30 0.86 -12.73 7.04
CA VAL A 30 1.14 -14.18 7.12
C VAL A 30 2.35 -14.49 6.26
N ALA A 31 3.35 -15.15 6.84
CA ALA A 31 4.53 -15.60 6.13
C ALA A 31 4.38 -17.06 5.69
N VAL A 32 4.70 -17.34 4.43
CA VAL A 32 4.80 -18.69 3.87
C VAL A 32 6.17 -18.80 3.18
N GLY A 33 7.12 -19.44 3.83
CA GLY A 33 8.52 -19.40 3.35
C GLY A 33 9.03 -17.96 3.34
N ASP A 34 9.58 -17.54 2.21
CA ASP A 34 10.10 -16.18 1.99
C ASP A 34 9.03 -15.22 1.43
N VAL A 35 7.77 -15.61 1.43
CA VAL A 35 6.68 -14.82 0.89
C VAL A 35 5.76 -14.35 2.00
N LEU A 36 5.52 -13.04 2.05
CA LEU A 36 4.58 -12.40 2.96
C LEU A 36 3.28 -12.09 2.23
N HIS A 37 2.17 -12.49 2.85
CA HIS A 37 0.83 -12.08 2.42
C HIS A 37 0.33 -11.01 3.38
N LEU A 38 0.06 -9.81 2.88
CA LEU A 38 -0.42 -8.70 3.66
C LEU A 38 -1.92 -8.54 3.48
N SER A 39 -2.63 -8.44 4.60
CA SER A 39 -4.05 -8.08 4.62
C SER A 39 -4.28 -6.70 4.01
N GLY A 40 -5.50 -6.44 3.56
CA GLY A 40 -5.90 -5.15 3.00
C GLY A 40 -5.61 -3.99 3.94
N GLN A 41 -4.98 -2.94 3.41
CA GLN A 41 -4.63 -1.73 4.14
C GLN A 41 -5.48 -0.57 3.64
N LEU A 42 -5.85 0.31 4.55
CA LEU A 42 -6.74 1.45 4.30
C LEU A 42 -5.96 2.78 4.26
N PRO A 43 -6.53 3.82 3.62
CA PRO A 43 -5.84 5.08 3.40
C PRO A 43 -6.00 6.03 4.60
N PHE A 44 -5.14 5.91 5.61
CA PHE A 44 -5.10 6.83 6.74
C PHE A 44 -4.15 8.00 6.47
N ARG A 45 -4.66 9.22 6.65
CA ARG A 45 -3.89 10.46 6.65
C ARG A 45 -3.92 11.05 8.04
N ASP A 46 -2.76 11.08 8.70
CA ASP A 46 -2.62 11.62 10.08
C ASP A 46 -3.68 11.05 11.04
N GLY A 47 -3.92 9.74 10.96
CA GLY A 47 -4.89 9.04 11.79
C GLY A 47 -6.35 9.14 11.34
N THR A 48 -6.63 9.90 10.27
CA THR A 48 -7.98 10.04 9.71
C THR A 48 -8.12 9.24 8.43
N LEU A 49 -9.16 8.41 8.36
CA LEU A 49 -9.46 7.61 7.18
C LEU A 49 -9.97 8.48 6.03
N VAL A 50 -9.37 8.33 4.85
CA VAL A 50 -9.88 8.95 3.62
C VAL A 50 -11.05 8.14 3.10
N THR A 51 -12.24 8.73 3.11
CA THR A 51 -13.50 8.09 2.71
C THR A 51 -14.08 8.73 1.47
N GLY A 52 -15.02 8.03 0.84
CA GLY A 52 -15.76 8.51 -0.31
C GLY A 52 -15.64 7.57 -1.50
N ARG A 53 -16.21 8.00 -2.62
CA ARG A 53 -16.38 7.18 -3.83
C ARG A 53 -15.85 7.90 -5.05
N LEU A 54 -14.99 7.22 -5.81
CA LEU A 54 -14.51 7.68 -7.11
C LEU A 54 -15.67 7.74 -8.10
N GLY A 55 -15.70 8.79 -8.90
CA GLY A 55 -16.82 9.06 -9.81
C GLY A 55 -17.98 9.80 -9.16
N GLU A 56 -17.92 10.07 -7.86
CA GLU A 56 -18.97 10.77 -7.11
C GLU A 56 -18.38 11.86 -6.22
N THR A 57 -17.80 11.49 -5.08
CA THR A 57 -17.31 12.44 -4.06
C THR A 57 -15.78 12.60 -4.04
N VAL A 58 -15.05 11.70 -4.67
CA VAL A 58 -13.58 11.67 -4.68
C VAL A 58 -13.07 11.87 -6.10
N SER A 59 -12.17 12.85 -6.29
CA SER A 59 -11.52 13.08 -7.58
C SER A 59 -10.48 12.02 -7.89
N LEU A 60 -10.03 11.94 -9.15
CA LEU A 60 -8.96 11.03 -9.55
C LEU A 60 -7.68 11.29 -8.75
N GLU A 61 -7.29 12.55 -8.58
CA GLU A 61 -6.11 12.95 -7.82
C GLU A 61 -6.21 12.57 -6.34
N GLU A 62 -7.36 12.78 -5.74
CA GLU A 62 -7.63 12.35 -4.35
C GLU A 62 -7.60 10.83 -4.23
N GLY A 63 -8.11 10.11 -5.22
CA GLY A 63 -8.06 8.65 -5.30
C GLY A 63 -6.62 8.14 -5.38
N GLN A 64 -5.79 8.76 -6.21
CA GLN A 64 -4.36 8.44 -6.32
C GLN A 64 -3.63 8.69 -4.99
N GLU A 65 -3.93 9.79 -4.32
CA GLU A 65 -3.36 10.09 -3.00
C GLU A 65 -3.82 9.05 -1.95
N ALA A 66 -5.09 8.63 -1.97
CA ALA A 66 -5.59 7.57 -1.12
C ALA A 66 -4.86 6.23 -1.38
N ALA A 67 -4.64 5.88 -2.64
CA ALA A 67 -3.87 4.68 -3.01
C ALA A 67 -2.43 4.76 -2.48
N LYS A 68 -1.79 5.92 -2.58
CA LYS A 68 -0.45 6.17 -2.02
C LYS A 68 -0.43 5.99 -0.50
N LEU A 69 -1.45 6.48 0.20
CA LEU A 69 -1.58 6.28 1.66
C LEU A 69 -1.72 4.80 2.02
N CYS A 70 -2.49 4.01 1.25
CA CYS A 70 -2.53 2.56 1.40
C CYS A 70 -1.15 1.93 1.22
N GLY A 71 -0.40 2.39 0.21
CA GLY A 71 0.97 1.94 -0.05
C GLY A 71 1.92 2.25 1.11
N LEU A 72 1.83 3.43 1.69
CA LEU A 72 2.61 3.81 2.88
C LEU A 72 2.26 2.93 4.08
N MET A 73 0.98 2.57 4.24
CA MET A 73 0.57 1.65 5.32
C MET A 73 1.13 0.24 5.09
N ILE A 74 1.17 -0.25 3.85
CA ILE A 74 1.83 -1.51 3.51
C ILE A 74 3.30 -1.48 3.92
N VAL A 75 4.03 -0.41 3.59
CA VAL A 75 5.44 -0.24 3.96
C VAL A 75 5.61 -0.16 5.48
N ALA A 76 4.69 0.51 6.18
CA ALA A 76 4.68 0.56 7.64
C ALA A 76 4.49 -0.83 8.28
N GLN A 77 3.58 -1.65 7.75
CA GLN A 77 3.39 -3.04 8.18
C GLN A 77 4.65 -3.88 7.95
N LEU A 78 5.29 -3.72 6.77
CA LEU A 78 6.55 -4.40 6.46
C LEU A 78 7.67 -3.97 7.43
N LYS A 79 7.79 -2.68 7.71
CA LYS A 79 8.79 -2.15 8.66
C LYS A 79 8.59 -2.73 10.05
N GLN A 80 7.35 -2.78 10.52
CA GLN A 80 7.04 -3.34 11.84
C GLN A 80 7.34 -4.84 11.90
N HIS A 81 7.00 -5.58 10.85
CA HIS A 81 7.19 -7.04 10.80
C HIS A 81 8.65 -7.44 10.62
N LEU A 82 9.38 -6.77 9.74
CA LEU A 82 10.75 -7.12 9.35
C LEU A 82 11.82 -6.43 10.20
N GLY A 83 11.53 -5.27 10.77
CA GLY A 83 12.50 -4.39 11.41
C GLY A 83 13.35 -3.61 10.42
N ASP A 84 13.80 -4.24 9.34
CA ASP A 84 14.66 -3.67 8.31
C ASP A 84 14.04 -3.85 6.91
N LEU A 85 13.70 -2.76 6.26
CA LEU A 85 13.08 -2.77 4.92
C LEU A 85 14.06 -3.24 3.82
N SER A 86 15.37 -3.29 4.07
CA SER A 86 16.32 -3.88 3.13
C SER A 86 16.12 -5.39 2.94
N ARG A 87 15.31 -6.02 3.78
CA ARG A 87 14.90 -7.43 3.64
C ARG A 87 13.87 -7.64 2.54
N VAL A 88 13.21 -6.59 2.04
CA VAL A 88 12.28 -6.69 0.90
C VAL A 88 13.07 -6.99 -0.37
N ARG A 89 12.79 -8.14 -0.99
CA ARG A 89 13.41 -8.56 -2.25
C ARG A 89 12.60 -8.16 -3.46
N ARG A 90 11.28 -8.21 -3.33
CA ARG A 90 10.35 -7.86 -4.42
C ARG A 90 8.95 -7.61 -3.89
N ILE A 91 8.35 -6.54 -4.38
CA ILE A 91 6.89 -6.42 -4.33
C ILE A 91 6.35 -7.31 -5.45
N VAL A 92 5.69 -8.39 -5.09
CA VAL A 92 5.24 -9.41 -6.06
C VAL A 92 3.92 -8.99 -6.71
N LYS A 93 2.96 -8.59 -5.89
CA LYS A 93 1.62 -8.21 -6.36
C LYS A 93 0.96 -7.21 -5.43
N LEU A 94 0.22 -6.28 -6.03
CA LEU A 94 -0.77 -5.45 -5.35
C LEU A 94 -2.17 -5.80 -5.84
N GLY A 95 -3.10 -5.99 -4.91
CA GLY A 95 -4.53 -6.05 -5.18
C GLY A 95 -5.17 -4.73 -4.78
N VAL A 96 -5.69 -3.98 -5.73
CA VAL A 96 -6.23 -2.64 -5.50
C VAL A 96 -7.74 -2.65 -5.69
N PHE A 97 -8.46 -2.28 -4.64
CA PHE A 97 -9.91 -2.17 -4.60
C PHE A 97 -10.29 -0.71 -4.48
N VAL A 98 -11.03 -0.20 -5.47
CA VAL A 98 -11.42 1.20 -5.53
C VAL A 98 -12.91 1.32 -5.28
N ASN A 99 -13.29 2.03 -4.23
CA ASN A 99 -14.69 2.39 -3.97
C ASN A 99 -15.12 3.34 -5.09
N SER A 100 -15.93 2.86 -6.01
CA SER A 100 -16.26 3.61 -7.22
C SER A 100 -17.67 3.36 -7.72
N THR A 101 -18.21 4.32 -8.44
CA THR A 101 -19.48 4.18 -9.15
C THR A 101 -19.38 3.19 -10.28
N GLY A 102 -20.51 2.67 -10.78
CA GLY A 102 -20.51 1.65 -11.83
C GLY A 102 -20.05 2.13 -13.20
N ASP A 103 -19.98 3.44 -13.41
CA ASP A 103 -19.50 4.07 -14.64
C ASP A 103 -18.06 4.60 -14.55
N PHE A 104 -17.44 4.56 -13.38
CA PHE A 104 -16.05 4.92 -13.21
C PHE A 104 -15.15 3.77 -13.69
N THR A 105 -14.24 4.03 -14.62
CA THR A 105 -13.39 3.02 -15.25
C THR A 105 -11.88 3.30 -15.13
N ASP A 106 -11.49 4.33 -14.38
CA ASP A 106 -10.10 4.75 -14.21
C ASP A 106 -9.44 4.14 -12.95
N GLN A 107 -9.89 2.96 -12.49
CA GLN A 107 -9.27 2.25 -11.36
C GLN A 107 -7.76 2.05 -11.55
N PRO A 108 -7.25 1.71 -12.75
CA PRO A 108 -5.79 1.60 -12.96
C PRO A 108 -5.04 2.91 -12.69
N LYS A 109 -5.62 4.05 -13.03
CA LYS A 109 -5.02 5.36 -12.77
C LYS A 109 -4.98 5.68 -11.27
N VAL A 110 -6.04 5.34 -10.54
CA VAL A 110 -6.07 5.46 -9.08
C VAL A 110 -4.97 4.61 -8.45
N ALA A 111 -4.86 3.36 -8.88
CA ALA A 111 -3.87 2.41 -8.37
C ALA A 111 -2.43 2.87 -8.60
N ASN A 112 -2.16 3.68 -9.61
CA ASN A 112 -0.83 4.22 -9.90
C ASN A 112 -0.25 5.02 -8.71
N GLY A 113 -1.09 5.61 -7.86
CA GLY A 113 -0.61 6.26 -6.64
C GLY A 113 0.21 5.34 -5.74
N ALA A 114 -0.22 4.08 -5.58
CA ALA A 114 0.54 3.08 -4.84
C ALA A 114 1.68 2.47 -5.67
N SER A 115 1.43 2.16 -6.93
CA SER A 115 2.43 1.52 -7.80
C SER A 115 3.67 2.40 -8.00
N GLU A 116 3.50 3.69 -8.21
CA GLU A 116 4.60 4.66 -8.35
C GLU A 116 5.39 4.78 -7.04
N LEU A 117 4.72 4.74 -5.89
CA LEU A 117 5.37 4.72 -4.58
C LEU A 117 6.28 3.49 -4.44
N MET A 118 5.80 2.30 -4.81
CA MET A 118 6.60 1.08 -4.70
C MET A 118 7.85 1.14 -5.57
N VAL A 119 7.74 1.66 -6.79
CA VAL A 119 8.90 1.84 -7.68
C VAL A 119 9.86 2.90 -7.14
N ALA A 120 9.34 3.99 -6.60
CA ALA A 120 10.16 5.04 -5.99
C ALA A 120 10.99 4.52 -4.80
N LEU A 121 10.38 3.67 -3.96
CA LEU A 121 11.04 3.13 -2.77
C LEU A 121 11.96 1.95 -3.06
N PHE A 122 11.55 1.03 -3.93
CA PHE A 122 12.22 -0.26 -4.12
C PHE A 122 12.88 -0.41 -5.50
N GLY A 123 12.79 0.59 -6.37
CA GLY A 123 13.34 0.52 -7.73
C GLY A 123 12.71 -0.63 -8.52
N ASP A 124 13.55 -1.41 -9.23
CA ASP A 124 13.07 -2.57 -10.01
C ASP A 124 12.38 -3.63 -9.15
N ALA A 125 12.77 -3.78 -7.90
CA ALA A 125 12.10 -4.68 -6.95
C ALA A 125 10.68 -4.22 -6.61
N GLY A 126 10.35 -2.95 -6.84
CA GLY A 126 9.01 -2.40 -6.67
C GLY A 126 8.07 -2.64 -7.85
N ARG A 127 8.58 -3.11 -9.00
CA ARG A 127 7.76 -3.44 -10.17
C ARG A 127 7.01 -4.76 -9.93
N HIS A 128 5.69 -4.67 -9.82
CA HIS A 128 4.82 -5.73 -9.33
C HIS A 128 3.72 -6.06 -10.36
N ALA A 129 3.14 -7.26 -10.22
CA ALA A 129 1.87 -7.60 -10.85
C ALA A 129 0.73 -6.90 -10.11
N ARG A 130 -0.38 -6.62 -10.79
CA ARG A 130 -1.47 -5.85 -10.19
C ARG A 130 -2.83 -6.24 -10.77
N SER A 131 -3.84 -6.28 -9.90
CA SER A 131 -5.24 -6.13 -10.28
C SER A 131 -5.76 -4.83 -9.67
N ALA A 132 -6.54 -4.07 -10.43
CA ALA A 132 -7.20 -2.85 -9.96
C ALA A 132 -8.66 -2.90 -10.38
N VAL A 133 -9.56 -3.02 -9.42
CA VAL A 133 -10.99 -3.23 -9.65
C VAL A 133 -11.84 -2.26 -8.85
N GLY A 134 -13.03 -1.97 -9.36
CA GLY A 134 -14.03 -1.19 -8.65
C GLY A 134 -14.90 -2.07 -7.77
N VAL A 135 -15.26 -1.56 -6.61
CA VAL A 135 -16.24 -2.14 -5.70
C VAL A 135 -17.28 -1.10 -5.32
N PRO A 136 -18.53 -1.49 -5.02
CA PRO A 136 -19.57 -0.51 -4.69
C PRO A 136 -19.39 0.16 -3.34
N VAL A 137 -18.64 -0.47 -2.42
CA VAL A 137 -18.35 0.04 -1.09
C VAL A 137 -17.15 -0.69 -0.51
N LEU A 138 -16.38 0.00 0.34
CA LEU A 138 -15.29 -0.59 1.13
C LEU A 138 -15.60 -0.49 2.63
N PRO A 139 -14.93 -1.30 3.46
CA PRO A 139 -15.06 -1.20 4.90
C PRO A 139 -14.86 0.24 5.40
N LEU A 140 -15.71 0.68 6.32
CA LEU A 140 -15.71 2.03 6.90
C LEU A 140 -15.90 3.17 5.87
N GLY A 141 -16.31 2.85 4.64
CA GLY A 141 -16.44 3.82 3.56
C GLY A 141 -15.11 4.28 2.97
N ALA A 142 -14.02 3.55 3.17
CA ALA A 142 -12.71 3.88 2.62
C ALA A 142 -12.78 4.08 1.11
N ALA A 143 -12.00 5.04 0.59
CA ALA A 143 -11.94 5.32 -0.84
C ALA A 143 -11.20 4.25 -1.63
N VAL A 144 -10.16 3.66 -1.03
CA VAL A 144 -9.30 2.63 -1.63
C VAL A 144 -8.90 1.63 -0.55
N GLU A 145 -8.68 0.38 -0.93
CA GLU A 145 -8.06 -0.64 -0.10
C GLU A 145 -7.05 -1.42 -0.93
N ILE A 146 -5.88 -1.72 -0.36
CA ILE A 146 -4.83 -2.43 -1.08
C ILE A 146 -4.26 -3.55 -0.22
N ASP A 147 -4.23 -4.78 -0.77
CA ASP A 147 -3.46 -5.90 -0.24
C ASP A 147 -2.18 -6.12 -1.04
N ALA A 148 -1.27 -6.93 -0.52
CA ALA A 148 0.03 -7.14 -1.16
C ALA A 148 0.58 -8.54 -0.92
N ILE A 149 1.41 -8.98 -1.86
CA ILE A 149 2.29 -10.14 -1.73
C ILE A 149 3.72 -9.63 -1.91
N VAL A 150 4.61 -9.98 -0.98
CA VAL A 150 5.99 -9.48 -0.92
C VAL A 150 6.96 -10.63 -0.68
N GLU A 151 8.00 -10.71 -1.50
CA GLU A 151 9.12 -11.61 -1.26
C GLU A 151 10.16 -10.93 -0.39
N VAL A 152 10.70 -11.65 0.59
CA VAL A 152 11.69 -11.15 1.55
C VAL A 152 12.87 -12.07 1.66
N GLY A 153 13.96 -11.59 2.24
CA GLY A 153 15.18 -12.36 2.50
C GLY A 153 15.96 -11.80 3.69
N GLU A 154 17.22 -12.17 3.80
CA GLU A 154 18.12 -11.58 4.77
C GLU A 154 18.40 -10.10 4.44
N PRO A 155 18.76 -9.27 5.41
CA PRO A 155 19.13 -7.88 5.15
C PRO A 155 20.24 -7.81 4.10
N LEU A 156 20.14 -6.85 3.18
CA LEU A 156 21.24 -6.57 2.25
C LEU A 156 22.40 -5.93 3.03
N ALA A 157 23.62 -6.39 2.75
CA ALA A 157 24.82 -5.73 3.23
C ALA A 157 24.85 -4.29 2.68
N GLY A 158 24.99 -3.33 3.57
CA GLY A 158 25.03 -1.91 3.23
C GLY A 158 26.30 -1.50 2.48
#